data_c4ee3b9c1613dd09c4ff3a473a0792dd
#
_entry.id   c4ee3b9c1613dd09c4ff3a473a0792dd
#
_cell.length_a   1.000
_cell.length_b   1.000
_cell.length_c   1.000
_cell.angle_alpha   90.00
_cell.angle_beta   90.00
_cell.angle_gamma   90.00
#
_symmetry.space_group_name_H-M   'P 1'
#
loop_
_entity.id
_entity.type
_entity.pdbx_description
1 polymer ?
#
loop_
_entity_poly.entity_id
_entity_poly.type
_entity_poly.pdbx_seq_one_letter_code
_entity_poly.pdbx_strand_id
1 'polypeptide(L)'
;MRSWPRRGPRTPFTATWRGLGFVPCGIRARTGSLIDDDARVRSLVTLVVLVAALTLAAGASARTVRRPGRSPRSVTLEWVGDIALSTERGLPPGGLDRALAPVASSLRAADMTLGNLEGTLSTGGVSKCTSLRRGVCFAFQAPPSYAFALRNLGFDLVNQANNHSMDFGVSGRGQTVAALDRAGIAHTGFPAEITYLRANGIRVAFLGFAPYASDANLLDIAGARALVRRARRHAQIVVVIIHAGAEGADQLHTPYGPQFYLGENRGDARAFAHAAIGAGASLVVGSGPHVIRGMERYRGRLVAYSLGNFVGYHTLAGGGVLDDSAILRATLGTGGRVLAARWIPITLVGGLPRPDRTGASTKLVRTLSAQDFPTDHWNIRSDGVIRIPATAMR
;
A
#
# COMPACT_ATOMS: atom_id res chain seq x y z
N MET A 1 7.84 -47.15 32.41
CA MET A 1 9.33 -47.11 32.39
C MET A 1 9.80 -47.83 31.15
N ARG A 2 10.19 -47.16 30.10
CA ARG A 2 11.06 -47.65 29.03
C ARG A 2 11.88 -46.45 28.53
N SER A 3 13.20 -46.52 28.70
CA SER A 3 14.22 -45.53 28.41
C SER A 3 14.52 -45.44 26.91
N TRP A 4 14.66 -44.24 26.38
CA TRP A 4 15.17 -43.95 25.06
C TRP A 4 16.66 -43.52 25.11
N PRO A 5 17.49 -43.94 24.16
CA PRO A 5 18.91 -43.62 24.18
C PRO A 5 19.22 -42.21 23.66
N ARG A 6 20.15 -41.54 24.31
CA ARG A 6 20.72 -40.25 23.94
C ARG A 6 21.61 -40.40 22.70
N ARG A 7 21.43 -39.57 21.68
CA ARG A 7 22.39 -39.42 20.57
C ARG A 7 23.29 -38.22 20.82
N GLY A 8 24.61 -38.44 20.66
CA GLY A 8 25.67 -37.46 20.85
C GLY A 8 25.81 -36.40 19.74
N PRO A 9 26.74 -35.43 19.90
CA PRO A 9 26.80 -34.21 19.08
C PRO A 9 27.43 -34.46 17.72
N ARG A 10 26.87 -33.82 16.67
CA ARG A 10 27.43 -33.79 15.32
C ARG A 10 28.29 -32.54 15.14
N THR A 11 29.50 -32.74 14.66
CA THR A 11 30.53 -31.75 14.28
C THR A 11 30.12 -30.87 13.09
N PRO A 12 30.61 -29.64 12.99
CA PRO A 12 30.31 -28.74 11.88
C PRO A 12 31.13 -29.06 10.62
N PHE A 13 30.50 -29.01 9.47
CA PHE A 13 31.09 -29.09 8.13
C PHE A 13 31.70 -27.73 7.77
N THR A 14 33.00 -27.68 7.59
CA THR A 14 33.72 -26.54 6.99
C THR A 14 33.83 -26.73 5.49
N ALA A 15 33.25 -25.85 4.69
CA ALA A 15 33.46 -25.77 3.25
C ALA A 15 34.56 -24.77 2.92
N THR A 16 35.70 -25.27 2.40
CA THR A 16 36.80 -24.46 1.88
C THR A 16 36.53 -24.08 0.43
N TRP A 17 36.54 -22.77 0.15
CA TRP A 17 36.58 -22.25 -1.23
C TRP A 17 38.00 -22.10 -1.70
N ARG A 18 38.35 -22.79 -2.82
CA ARG A 18 39.60 -22.57 -3.56
C ARG A 18 39.38 -21.47 -4.59
N GLY A 19 40.30 -20.49 -4.60
CA GLY A 19 40.30 -19.36 -5.49
C GLY A 19 40.62 -19.74 -6.95
N LEU A 20 40.00 -19.02 -7.89
CA LEU A 20 40.40 -18.96 -9.29
C LEU A 20 41.07 -17.60 -9.54
N GLY A 21 42.29 -17.68 -10.08
CA GLY A 21 43.16 -16.54 -10.29
C GLY A 21 42.71 -15.62 -11.44
N PHE A 22 42.93 -14.34 -11.23
CA PHE A 22 42.80 -13.30 -12.27
C PHE A 22 44.13 -13.17 -13.03
N VAL A 23 44.05 -13.18 -14.36
CA VAL A 23 45.12 -12.83 -15.28
C VAL A 23 44.90 -11.39 -15.75
N PRO A 24 45.87 -10.46 -15.59
CA PRO A 24 45.71 -9.10 -16.16
C PRO A 24 46.22 -9.06 -17.61
N CYS A 25 45.34 -8.58 -18.51
CA CYS A 25 45.71 -8.25 -19.88
C CYS A 25 46.24 -6.82 -19.95
N GLY A 26 47.54 -6.68 -20.26
CA GLY A 26 48.20 -5.39 -20.43
C GLY A 26 48.00 -4.86 -21.87
N ILE A 27 47.57 -3.61 -21.97
CA ILE A 27 47.55 -2.84 -23.25
C ILE A 27 48.63 -1.76 -23.13
N ARG A 28 49.68 -1.86 -23.98
CA ARG A 28 50.73 -0.84 -24.17
C ARG A 28 50.18 0.31 -25.01
N ALA A 29 50.25 1.52 -24.52
CA ALA A 29 50.07 2.75 -25.29
C ALA A 29 51.39 3.10 -26.01
N ARG A 30 51.35 3.32 -27.31
CA ARG A 30 52.44 3.93 -28.08
C ARG A 30 52.22 5.43 -28.15
N THR A 31 53.18 6.17 -27.61
CA THR A 31 53.34 7.61 -27.81
C THR A 31 54.05 7.87 -29.14
N GLY A 32 53.38 8.61 -30.02
CA GLY A 32 53.96 9.17 -31.24
C GLY A 32 53.88 10.70 -31.16
N SER A 33 55.03 11.34 -31.10
CA SER A 33 55.23 12.80 -31.15
C SER A 33 55.08 13.26 -32.59
N LEU A 34 54.34 14.34 -32.86
CA LEU A 34 54.51 15.23 -34.02
C LEU A 34 54.43 16.66 -33.52
N ILE A 35 55.53 17.35 -33.77
CA ILE A 35 55.82 18.75 -33.45
C ILE A 35 55.52 19.60 -34.69
N ASP A 36 55.02 20.83 -34.40
CA ASP A 36 55.04 22.06 -35.20
C ASP A 36 54.37 22.11 -36.59
N ASP A 37 53.38 22.98 -36.67
CA ASP A 37 53.31 24.18 -37.50
C ASP A 37 51.88 24.77 -37.43
N ASP A 38 51.70 25.89 -36.71
CA ASP A 38 50.65 26.87 -37.08
C ASP A 38 50.61 28.08 -36.09
N ALA A 39 51.67 28.88 -36.12
CA ALA A 39 51.72 30.14 -35.35
C ALA A 39 51.29 31.37 -36.17
N ARG A 40 50.80 31.22 -37.37
CA ARG A 40 50.48 32.38 -38.26
C ARG A 40 49.02 32.60 -38.66
N VAL A 41 48.11 31.73 -38.27
CA VAL A 41 46.67 31.87 -38.61
C VAL A 41 45.83 32.43 -37.42
N ARG A 42 46.40 32.53 -36.24
CA ARG A 42 45.65 32.98 -35.03
C ARG A 42 45.43 34.46 -34.86
N SER A 43 46.11 35.33 -35.67
CA SER A 43 46.02 36.80 -35.47
C SER A 43 44.95 37.49 -36.32
N LEU A 44 44.39 36.89 -37.36
CA LEU A 44 43.34 37.52 -38.18
C LEU A 44 41.91 37.17 -37.77
N VAL A 45 41.68 36.11 -37.07
CA VAL A 45 40.33 35.70 -36.68
C VAL A 45 39.87 36.41 -35.38
N THR A 46 40.80 36.88 -34.55
CA THR A 46 40.46 37.52 -33.26
C THR A 46 39.97 38.98 -33.43
N LEU A 47 40.30 39.68 -34.53
CA LEU A 47 39.91 41.09 -34.74
C LEU A 47 38.52 41.21 -35.38
N VAL A 48 38.01 40.24 -36.09
CA VAL A 48 36.68 40.27 -36.74
C VAL A 48 35.57 39.87 -35.76
N VAL A 49 35.86 39.14 -34.73
CA VAL A 49 34.86 38.69 -33.72
C VAL A 49 34.60 39.80 -32.67
N LEU A 50 35.55 40.73 -32.42
CA LEU A 50 35.39 41.80 -31.42
C LEU A 50 34.58 42.98 -31.93
N VAL A 51 34.43 43.22 -33.25
CA VAL A 51 33.66 44.35 -33.81
C VAL A 51 32.19 43.98 -34.02
N ALA A 52 31.85 42.70 -34.11
CA ALA A 52 30.46 42.20 -34.20
C ALA A 52 29.74 42.10 -32.86
N ALA A 53 30.44 42.21 -31.73
CA ALA A 53 29.86 42.07 -30.38
C ALA A 53 29.38 43.40 -29.75
N LEU A 54 29.66 44.55 -30.37
CA LEU A 54 29.37 45.88 -29.76
C LEU A 54 28.14 46.60 -30.35
N THR A 55 27.43 46.07 -31.33
CA THR A 55 26.27 46.75 -31.95
C THR A 55 24.93 46.06 -31.76
N LEU A 56 24.82 45.07 -30.86
CA LEU A 56 23.55 44.36 -30.58
C LEU A 56 23.10 44.45 -29.10
N ALA A 57 23.54 45.51 -28.40
CA ALA A 57 23.08 45.79 -27.03
C ALA A 57 22.02 46.90 -27.03
N ALA A 58 20.97 46.77 -27.85
CA ALA A 58 19.80 47.63 -27.76
C ALA A 58 18.53 46.78 -27.92
N GLY A 59 17.85 46.54 -26.79
CA GLY A 59 16.41 46.24 -26.79
C GLY A 59 15.98 44.76 -26.94
N ALA A 60 16.62 43.79 -26.29
CA ALA A 60 16.00 42.53 -26.05
C ALA A 60 15.43 42.51 -24.62
N SER A 61 14.19 43.01 -24.42
CA SER A 61 13.37 42.59 -23.28
C SER A 61 13.30 41.09 -23.33
N ALA A 62 14.04 40.42 -22.45
CA ALA A 62 13.96 39.00 -22.26
C ALA A 62 12.53 38.64 -21.79
N ARG A 63 11.64 38.40 -22.78
CA ARG A 63 10.41 37.66 -22.49
C ARG A 63 10.86 36.36 -21.88
N THR A 64 10.76 36.25 -20.55
CA THR A 64 10.82 34.99 -19.84
C THR A 64 9.67 34.16 -20.41
N VAL A 65 9.98 33.32 -21.40
CA VAL A 65 9.10 32.25 -21.82
C VAL A 65 8.99 31.36 -20.58
N ARG A 66 7.90 31.53 -19.80
CA ARG A 66 7.50 30.55 -18.81
C ARG A 66 7.39 29.23 -19.59
N ARG A 67 8.37 28.37 -19.42
CA ARG A 67 8.20 26.96 -19.82
C ARG A 67 6.88 26.50 -19.24
N PRO A 68 5.95 25.94 -20.02
CA PRO A 68 4.71 25.42 -19.48
C PRO A 68 5.11 24.52 -18.32
N GLY A 69 4.66 24.86 -17.11
CA GLY A 69 5.04 24.16 -15.90
C GLY A 69 4.64 22.70 -16.11
N ARG A 70 5.64 21.83 -16.09
CA ARG A 70 5.41 20.38 -16.13
C ARG A 70 4.43 20.10 -15.00
N SER A 71 3.22 19.62 -15.32
CA SER A 71 2.23 19.25 -14.31
C SER A 71 2.92 18.48 -13.21
N PRO A 72 2.73 18.79 -11.92
CA PRO A 72 3.44 18.13 -10.85
C PRO A 72 3.20 16.63 -10.99
N ARG A 73 4.28 15.84 -10.99
CA ARG A 73 4.16 14.38 -11.06
C ARG A 73 3.34 13.91 -9.88
N SER A 74 2.34 13.08 -10.15
CA SER A 74 1.44 12.52 -9.14
C SER A 74 1.18 11.05 -9.41
N VAL A 75 0.73 10.36 -8.36
CA VAL A 75 0.26 8.98 -8.40
C VAL A 75 -1.13 8.94 -7.81
N THR A 76 -2.06 8.30 -8.50
CA THR A 76 -3.40 8.02 -8.02
C THR A 76 -3.43 6.60 -7.47
N LEU A 77 -3.81 6.48 -6.21
CA LEU A 77 -3.94 5.22 -5.49
C LEU A 77 -5.42 4.96 -5.20
N GLU A 78 -5.83 3.70 -5.27
CA GLU A 78 -7.09 3.22 -4.72
C GLU A 78 -6.83 2.24 -3.59
N TRP A 79 -7.63 2.36 -2.54
CA TRP A 79 -7.68 1.42 -1.43
C TRP A 79 -9.11 0.90 -1.30
N VAL A 80 -9.25 -0.42 -1.19
CA VAL A 80 -10.49 -1.09 -0.79
C VAL A 80 -10.31 -1.75 0.58
N GLY A 81 -11.43 -2.05 1.24
CA GLY A 81 -11.42 -2.71 2.55
C GLY A 81 -11.05 -4.20 2.50
N ASP A 82 -11.68 -4.98 3.37
CA ASP A 82 -11.37 -6.38 3.59
C ASP A 82 -11.91 -7.28 2.47
N ILE A 83 -11.05 -8.16 1.95
CA ILE A 83 -11.36 -9.16 0.93
C ILE A 83 -11.22 -10.53 1.57
N ALA A 84 -12.36 -11.11 2.01
CA ALA A 84 -12.42 -12.42 2.65
C ALA A 84 -13.25 -13.39 1.81
N LEU A 85 -12.61 -14.51 1.45
CA LEU A 85 -13.21 -15.58 0.64
C LEU A 85 -12.93 -16.92 1.27
N SER A 86 -13.93 -17.82 1.33
CA SER A 86 -13.77 -19.13 1.92
C SER A 86 -14.43 -20.23 1.09
N THR A 87 -13.63 -21.20 0.67
CA THR A 87 -14.12 -22.40 -0.01
C THR A 87 -15.12 -23.19 0.84
N GLU A 88 -14.88 -23.27 2.16
CA GLU A 88 -15.76 -23.99 3.09
C GLU A 88 -17.15 -23.34 3.23
N ARG A 89 -17.24 -22.02 2.99
CA ARG A 89 -18.48 -21.26 3.09
C ARG A 89 -19.13 -21.01 1.74
N GLY A 90 -18.49 -21.44 0.66
CA GLY A 90 -18.87 -21.21 -0.72
C GLY A 90 -18.17 -20.00 -1.33
N LEU A 91 -17.81 -20.16 -2.60
CA LEU A 91 -17.21 -19.10 -3.41
C LEU A 91 -18.27 -18.43 -4.28
N PRO A 92 -18.06 -17.16 -4.71
CA PRO A 92 -19.02 -16.46 -5.55
C PRO A 92 -19.33 -17.25 -6.83
N PRO A 93 -20.61 -17.41 -7.22
CA PRO A 93 -20.98 -18.07 -8.46
C PRO A 93 -20.37 -17.38 -9.68
N GLY A 94 -19.74 -18.16 -10.55
CA GLY A 94 -19.06 -17.64 -11.73
C GLY A 94 -17.69 -17.02 -11.47
N GLY A 95 -17.17 -17.18 -10.23
CA GLY A 95 -15.84 -16.74 -9.84
C GLY A 95 -15.74 -15.25 -9.49
N LEU A 96 -14.53 -14.83 -9.09
CA LEU A 96 -14.27 -13.48 -8.56
C LEU A 96 -14.39 -12.40 -9.66
N ASP A 97 -13.97 -12.68 -10.89
CA ASP A 97 -14.08 -11.73 -12.00
C ASP A 97 -15.54 -11.30 -12.24
N ARG A 98 -16.48 -12.27 -12.23
CA ARG A 98 -17.92 -11.99 -12.38
C ARG A 98 -18.49 -11.29 -11.15
N ALA A 99 -18.07 -11.71 -9.97
CA ALA A 99 -18.54 -11.14 -8.72
C ALA A 99 -18.21 -9.65 -8.59
N LEU A 100 -17.01 -9.24 -9.03
CA LEU A 100 -16.50 -7.87 -8.96
C LEU A 100 -16.70 -7.05 -10.26
N ALA A 101 -17.29 -7.64 -11.31
CA ALA A 101 -17.56 -6.94 -12.57
C ALA A 101 -18.27 -5.58 -12.40
N PRO A 102 -19.26 -5.42 -11.48
CA PRO A 102 -19.95 -4.13 -11.28
C PRO A 102 -19.08 -2.98 -10.80
N VAL A 103 -17.91 -3.28 -10.18
CA VAL A 103 -16.95 -2.29 -9.67
C VAL A 103 -15.63 -2.29 -10.42
N ALA A 104 -15.45 -3.17 -11.41
CA ALA A 104 -14.19 -3.36 -12.12
C ALA A 104 -13.66 -2.10 -12.82
N SER A 105 -14.54 -1.25 -13.35
CA SER A 105 -14.15 0.02 -13.97
C SER A 105 -13.54 0.99 -12.95
N SER A 106 -14.06 1.02 -11.72
CA SER A 106 -13.49 1.81 -10.63
C SER A 106 -12.14 1.28 -10.21
N LEU A 107 -11.99 -0.06 -10.07
CA LEU A 107 -10.74 -0.70 -9.66
C LEU A 107 -9.59 -0.54 -10.68
N ARG A 108 -9.89 -0.20 -11.92
CA ARG A 108 -8.90 0.03 -13.00
C ARG A 108 -8.63 1.50 -13.29
N ALA A 109 -9.21 2.41 -12.51
CA ALA A 109 -9.16 3.83 -12.83
C ALA A 109 -7.99 4.57 -12.15
N ALA A 110 -7.24 3.90 -11.30
CA ALA A 110 -6.05 4.44 -10.63
C ALA A 110 -4.75 3.91 -11.23
N ASP A 111 -3.63 4.53 -10.86
CA ASP A 111 -2.30 4.04 -11.22
C ASP A 111 -1.91 2.79 -10.44
N MET A 112 -2.48 2.62 -9.22
CA MET A 112 -2.31 1.43 -8.38
C MET A 112 -3.57 1.18 -7.54
N THR A 113 -4.04 -0.06 -7.53
CA THR A 113 -5.18 -0.51 -6.73
C THR A 113 -4.72 -1.50 -5.67
N LEU A 114 -5.16 -1.25 -4.43
CA LEU A 114 -4.70 -1.92 -3.22
C LEU A 114 -5.88 -2.43 -2.41
N GLY A 115 -5.71 -3.55 -1.68
CA GLY A 115 -6.73 -4.09 -0.76
C GLY A 115 -6.12 -4.90 0.38
N ASN A 116 -6.93 -5.20 1.39
CA ASN A 116 -6.55 -6.14 2.45
C ASN A 116 -7.02 -7.55 2.06
N LEU A 117 -6.08 -8.45 1.75
CA LEU A 117 -6.41 -9.86 1.49
C LEU A 117 -6.52 -10.61 2.81
N GLU A 118 -7.73 -10.76 3.28
CA GLU A 118 -8.05 -11.33 4.58
C GLU A 118 -8.37 -12.82 4.44
N GLY A 119 -7.31 -13.62 4.41
CA GLY A 119 -7.35 -15.05 4.19
C GLY A 119 -6.17 -15.53 3.35
N THR A 120 -6.20 -16.82 2.98
CA THR A 120 -5.16 -17.45 2.19
C THR A 120 -5.64 -17.80 0.78
N LEU A 121 -4.78 -17.62 -0.22
CA LEU A 121 -4.94 -18.16 -1.56
C LEU A 121 -4.16 -19.48 -1.66
N SER A 122 -4.75 -20.55 -1.16
CA SER A 122 -4.09 -21.85 -1.02
C SER A 122 -5.08 -23.01 -1.18
N THR A 123 -4.54 -24.20 -1.40
CA THR A 123 -5.32 -25.45 -1.42
C THR A 123 -4.83 -26.44 -0.36
N GLY A 124 -3.83 -26.06 0.43
CA GLY A 124 -3.22 -26.86 1.47
C GLY A 124 -2.92 -26.05 2.73
N GLY A 125 -2.30 -26.69 3.70
CA GLY A 125 -2.07 -26.18 5.04
C GLY A 125 -3.06 -26.75 6.04
N VAL A 126 -2.81 -26.50 7.32
CA VAL A 126 -3.68 -26.94 8.42
C VAL A 126 -4.44 -25.72 8.92
N SER A 127 -5.78 -25.82 8.91
CA SER A 127 -6.66 -24.75 9.40
C SER A 127 -6.38 -24.44 10.87
N LYS A 128 -6.31 -23.17 11.24
CA LYS A 128 -6.22 -22.74 12.66
C LYS A 128 -7.44 -23.18 13.49
N CYS A 129 -8.54 -23.54 12.83
CA CYS A 129 -9.82 -23.89 13.47
C CYS A 129 -10.02 -25.40 13.71
N THR A 130 -8.99 -26.23 13.56
CA THR A 130 -9.13 -27.70 13.65
C THR A 130 -9.63 -28.24 15.01
N SER A 131 -9.38 -27.47 16.08
CA SER A 131 -9.75 -27.89 17.47
C SER A 131 -10.89 -27.07 18.08
N LEU A 132 -11.44 -26.09 17.34
CA LEU A 132 -12.41 -25.14 17.87
C LEU A 132 -13.82 -25.44 17.38
N ARG A 133 -14.82 -25.14 18.22
CA ARG A 133 -16.24 -25.34 17.87
C ARG A 133 -16.62 -24.45 16.68
N ARG A 134 -17.44 -24.96 15.76
CA ARG A 134 -18.02 -24.19 14.66
C ARG A 134 -18.72 -22.92 15.19
N GLY A 135 -18.46 -21.77 14.56
CA GLY A 135 -19.06 -20.48 14.92
C GLY A 135 -18.23 -19.63 15.89
N VAL A 136 -17.13 -20.18 16.45
CA VAL A 136 -16.22 -19.43 17.36
C VAL A 136 -14.88 -19.16 16.69
N CYS A 137 -14.55 -19.89 15.62
CA CYS A 137 -13.33 -19.70 14.85
C CYS A 137 -13.66 -19.62 13.37
N PHE A 138 -12.99 -18.71 12.67
CA PHE A 138 -13.14 -18.47 11.25
C PHE A 138 -11.79 -18.63 10.57
N ALA A 139 -11.74 -19.41 9.50
CA ALA A 139 -10.57 -19.57 8.65
C ALA A 139 -10.99 -19.41 7.18
N PHE A 140 -10.26 -18.58 6.45
CA PHE A 140 -10.59 -18.20 5.07
C PHE A 140 -9.54 -18.73 4.10
N GLN A 141 -10.00 -19.54 3.15
CA GLN A 141 -9.15 -20.11 2.11
C GLN A 141 -9.86 -20.07 0.77
N ALA A 142 -9.22 -19.53 -0.25
CA ALA A 142 -9.70 -19.54 -1.62
C ALA A 142 -8.63 -20.13 -2.57
N PRO A 143 -9.02 -20.60 -3.77
CA PRO A 143 -8.07 -21.16 -4.72
C PRO A 143 -6.96 -20.17 -5.10
N PRO A 144 -5.70 -20.62 -5.28
CA PRO A 144 -4.59 -19.78 -5.76
C PRO A 144 -4.86 -19.05 -7.06
N SER A 145 -5.74 -19.60 -7.93
CA SER A 145 -6.16 -18.97 -9.19
C SER A 145 -6.88 -17.61 -9.00
N TYR A 146 -7.41 -17.34 -7.80
CA TYR A 146 -8.05 -16.06 -7.50
C TYR A 146 -7.06 -14.88 -7.49
N ALA A 147 -5.76 -15.14 -7.35
CA ALA A 147 -4.74 -14.12 -7.57
C ALA A 147 -4.79 -13.55 -8.99
N PHE A 148 -4.98 -14.38 -10.02
CA PHE A 148 -5.13 -13.92 -11.40
C PHE A 148 -6.43 -13.11 -11.60
N ALA A 149 -7.53 -13.51 -10.96
CA ALA A 149 -8.77 -12.75 -10.99
C ALA A 149 -8.58 -11.35 -10.35
N LEU A 150 -7.92 -11.26 -9.19
CA LEU A 150 -7.56 -9.97 -8.58
C LEU A 150 -6.69 -9.12 -9.54
N ARG A 151 -5.69 -9.73 -10.20
CA ARG A 151 -4.86 -9.00 -11.18
C ARG A 151 -5.67 -8.49 -12.36
N ASN A 152 -6.53 -9.30 -12.93
CA ASN A 152 -7.43 -8.93 -14.03
C ASN A 152 -8.38 -7.79 -13.65
N LEU A 153 -8.77 -7.72 -12.38
CA LEU A 153 -9.61 -6.65 -11.83
C LEU A 153 -8.83 -5.35 -11.55
N GLY A 154 -7.51 -5.37 -11.64
CA GLY A 154 -6.66 -4.20 -11.52
C GLY A 154 -5.87 -4.10 -10.21
N PHE A 155 -5.89 -5.12 -9.34
CA PHE A 155 -5.10 -5.09 -8.12
C PHE A 155 -3.60 -5.19 -8.41
N ASP A 156 -2.82 -4.30 -7.84
CA ASP A 156 -1.36 -4.22 -7.96
C ASP A 156 -0.65 -4.67 -6.69
N LEU A 157 -1.30 -4.50 -5.52
CA LEU A 157 -0.75 -4.89 -4.22
C LEU A 157 -1.86 -5.29 -3.26
N VAL A 158 -1.59 -6.31 -2.44
CA VAL A 158 -2.45 -6.66 -1.30
C VAL A 158 -1.68 -6.63 0.03
N ASN A 159 -2.37 -6.20 1.08
CA ASN A 159 -1.88 -6.32 2.44
C ASN A 159 -2.09 -7.76 2.95
N GLN A 160 -1.05 -8.33 3.56
CA GLN A 160 -1.06 -9.65 4.20
C GLN A 160 -0.88 -9.55 5.72
N ALA A 161 -0.75 -8.33 6.29
CA ALA A 161 -0.76 -8.13 7.73
C ALA A 161 -2.21 -8.08 8.23
N ASN A 162 -2.72 -9.21 8.70
CA ASN A 162 -4.06 -9.34 9.30
C ASN A 162 -4.19 -10.67 10.06
N ASN A 163 -5.28 -10.82 10.83
CA ASN A 163 -5.58 -12.01 11.65
C ASN A 163 -5.88 -13.29 10.85
N HIS A 164 -6.04 -13.19 9.53
CA HIS A 164 -6.40 -14.30 8.64
C HIS A 164 -5.27 -14.71 7.69
N SER A 165 -4.14 -14.00 7.67
CA SER A 165 -3.01 -14.33 6.79
C SER A 165 -2.38 -15.69 7.10
N MET A 166 -2.55 -16.18 8.33
CA MET A 166 -2.03 -17.46 8.82
C MET A 166 -3.12 -18.51 9.04
N ASP A 167 -4.32 -18.36 8.49
CA ASP A 167 -5.46 -19.26 8.69
C ASP A 167 -5.13 -20.72 8.37
N PHE A 168 -4.26 -20.95 7.40
CA PHE A 168 -3.77 -22.29 7.02
C PHE A 168 -2.26 -22.44 7.26
N GLY A 169 -1.76 -21.75 8.30
CA GLY A 169 -0.39 -21.81 8.75
C GLY A 169 0.63 -21.27 7.74
N VAL A 170 1.90 -21.54 8.00
CA VAL A 170 3.01 -21.11 7.14
C VAL A 170 2.86 -21.63 5.70
N SER A 171 2.34 -22.86 5.53
CA SER A 171 2.09 -23.45 4.21
C SER A 171 1.05 -22.66 3.42
N GLY A 172 -0.10 -22.32 4.05
CA GLY A 172 -1.15 -21.53 3.40
C GLY A 172 -0.67 -20.13 3.01
N ARG A 173 0.06 -19.46 3.92
CA ARG A 173 0.66 -18.15 3.63
C ARG A 173 1.71 -18.22 2.50
N GLY A 174 2.57 -19.24 2.50
CA GLY A 174 3.57 -19.45 1.45
C GLY A 174 2.93 -19.71 0.07
N GLN A 175 1.84 -20.48 0.00
CA GLN A 175 1.08 -20.69 -1.23
C GLN A 175 0.43 -19.37 -1.71
N THR A 176 -0.07 -18.55 -0.79
CA THR A 176 -0.64 -17.22 -1.08
C THR A 176 0.40 -16.32 -1.74
N VAL A 177 1.59 -16.19 -1.14
CA VAL A 177 2.70 -15.42 -1.72
C VAL A 177 3.05 -15.92 -3.12
N ALA A 178 3.24 -17.24 -3.29
CA ALA A 178 3.54 -17.82 -4.58
C ALA A 178 2.42 -17.62 -5.62
N ALA A 179 1.16 -17.56 -5.21
CA ALA A 179 0.04 -17.25 -6.11
C ALA A 179 0.04 -15.78 -6.54
N LEU A 180 0.27 -14.86 -5.60
CA LEU A 180 0.39 -13.43 -5.87
C LEU A 180 1.57 -13.13 -6.80
N ASP A 181 2.75 -13.71 -6.55
CA ASP A 181 3.93 -13.55 -7.38
C ASP A 181 3.68 -14.01 -8.83
N ARG A 182 3.07 -15.19 -9.01
CA ARG A 182 2.69 -15.71 -10.35
C ARG A 182 1.70 -14.80 -11.08
N ALA A 183 0.81 -14.16 -10.35
CA ALA A 183 -0.16 -13.21 -10.91
C ALA A 183 0.43 -11.81 -11.13
N GLY A 184 1.64 -11.53 -10.65
CA GLY A 184 2.26 -10.21 -10.71
C GLY A 184 1.60 -9.19 -9.78
N ILE A 185 1.06 -9.64 -8.64
CA ILE A 185 0.53 -8.80 -7.57
C ILE A 185 1.58 -8.74 -6.45
N ALA A 186 2.00 -7.53 -6.08
CA ALA A 186 2.86 -7.34 -4.93
C ALA A 186 2.10 -7.58 -3.62
N HIS A 187 2.83 -7.87 -2.56
CA HIS A 187 2.28 -7.95 -1.21
C HIS A 187 3.09 -7.11 -0.23
N THR A 188 2.55 -6.86 0.94
CA THR A 188 3.22 -6.23 2.07
C THR A 188 2.63 -6.74 3.37
N GLY A 189 3.38 -6.63 4.47
CA GLY A 189 2.87 -6.97 5.80
C GLY A 189 3.75 -7.92 6.60
N PHE A 190 4.84 -8.47 6.02
CA PHE A 190 5.77 -9.31 6.77
C PHE A 190 6.67 -8.47 7.69
N PRO A 191 7.25 -9.08 8.73
CA PRO A 191 8.19 -8.40 9.61
C PRO A 191 9.33 -7.74 8.83
N ALA A 192 9.57 -6.45 9.10
CA ALA A 192 10.61 -5.62 8.47
C ALA A 192 10.49 -5.42 6.94
N GLU A 193 9.38 -5.85 6.32
CA GLU A 193 9.13 -5.70 4.89
C GLU A 193 8.81 -4.26 4.51
N ILE A 194 9.35 -3.83 3.36
CA ILE A 194 8.97 -2.60 2.66
C ILE A 194 8.83 -2.95 1.19
N THR A 195 7.63 -2.85 0.67
CA THR A 195 7.35 -3.15 -0.73
C THR A 195 7.40 -1.86 -1.55
N TYR A 196 8.12 -1.86 -2.67
CA TYR A 196 8.27 -0.69 -3.52
C TYR A 196 7.66 -0.93 -4.89
N LEU A 197 6.73 -0.06 -5.29
CA LEU A 197 6.22 0.00 -6.66
C LEU A 197 6.55 1.35 -7.31
N ARG A 198 6.37 1.44 -8.64
CA ARG A 198 6.57 2.68 -9.40
C ARG A 198 5.39 2.93 -10.32
N ALA A 199 4.90 4.18 -10.31
CA ALA A 199 3.98 4.71 -11.32
C ALA A 199 4.36 6.16 -11.65
N ASN A 200 4.21 6.57 -12.88
CA ASN A 200 4.47 7.94 -13.36
C ASN A 200 5.88 8.47 -12.98
N GLY A 201 6.88 7.55 -12.88
CA GLY A 201 8.25 7.88 -12.46
C GLY A 201 8.41 8.16 -10.96
N ILE A 202 7.37 7.91 -10.15
CA ILE A 202 7.38 8.06 -8.69
C ILE A 202 7.53 6.68 -8.05
N ARG A 203 8.47 6.55 -7.11
CA ARG A 203 8.57 5.36 -6.26
C ARG A 203 7.66 5.54 -5.05
N VAL A 204 6.77 4.57 -4.85
CA VAL A 204 5.88 4.46 -3.69
C VAL A 204 6.33 3.28 -2.84
N ALA A 205 6.46 3.51 -1.53
CA ALA A 205 6.71 2.45 -0.55
C ALA A 205 5.40 2.09 0.15
N PHE A 206 5.17 0.79 0.33
CA PHE A 206 4.02 0.24 1.04
C PHE A 206 4.50 -0.58 2.23
N LEU A 207 3.84 -0.39 3.37
CA LEU A 207 4.12 -1.08 4.62
C LEU A 207 2.80 -1.49 5.27
N GLY A 208 2.57 -2.79 5.43
CA GLY A 208 1.42 -3.35 6.13
C GLY A 208 1.76 -3.63 7.59
N PHE A 209 0.82 -3.37 8.51
CA PHE A 209 0.98 -3.63 9.94
C PHE A 209 -0.29 -4.20 10.55
N ALA A 210 -0.11 -5.20 11.43
CA ALA A 210 -1.18 -5.78 12.24
C ALA A 210 -0.66 -6.16 13.63
N PRO A 211 -1.52 -6.35 14.64
CA PRO A 211 -1.08 -6.64 16.01
C PRO A 211 -0.71 -8.13 16.22
N TYR A 212 -0.10 -8.77 15.23
CA TYR A 212 0.25 -10.19 15.28
C TYR A 212 1.76 -10.40 15.11
N ALA A 213 2.28 -11.44 15.79
CA ALA A 213 3.72 -11.73 15.76
C ALA A 213 4.22 -12.21 14.38
N SER A 214 3.34 -12.73 13.54
CA SER A 214 3.64 -13.16 12.18
C SER A 214 3.82 -11.99 11.20
N ASP A 215 3.46 -10.78 11.61
CA ASP A 215 3.37 -9.60 10.76
C ASP A 215 4.32 -8.49 11.23
N ALA A 216 4.48 -7.44 10.43
CA ALA A 216 5.06 -6.21 10.94
C ALA A 216 4.15 -5.69 12.07
N ASN A 217 4.69 -5.69 13.30
CA ASN A 217 3.86 -5.58 14.49
C ASN A 217 3.37 -4.14 14.73
N LEU A 218 2.06 -3.94 14.71
CA LEU A 218 1.41 -2.67 14.99
C LEU A 218 1.59 -2.22 16.45
N LEU A 219 1.77 -3.15 17.38
CA LEU A 219 1.97 -2.85 18.80
C LEU A 219 3.38 -2.31 19.08
N ASP A 220 4.36 -2.57 18.20
CA ASP A 220 5.70 -1.97 18.26
C ASP A 220 5.75 -0.65 17.48
N ILE A 221 5.21 0.41 18.07
CA ILE A 221 5.21 1.75 17.46
C ILE A 221 6.63 2.26 17.19
N ALA A 222 7.62 1.92 18.01
CA ALA A 222 8.99 2.36 17.84
C ALA A 222 9.65 1.72 16.60
N GLY A 223 9.51 0.41 16.44
CA GLY A 223 9.95 -0.34 15.27
C GLY A 223 9.23 0.09 13.99
N ALA A 224 7.90 0.29 14.07
CA ALA A 224 7.11 0.79 12.94
C ALA A 224 7.59 2.18 12.47
N ARG A 225 7.83 3.12 13.40
CA ARG A 225 8.42 4.44 13.07
C ARG A 225 9.79 4.32 12.40
N ALA A 226 10.65 3.40 12.87
CA ALA A 226 11.95 3.17 12.26
C ALA A 226 11.82 2.64 10.83
N LEU A 227 10.87 1.71 10.61
CA LEU A 227 10.59 1.14 9.30
C LEU A 227 10.05 2.20 8.33
N VAL A 228 9.09 3.02 8.75
CA VAL A 228 8.53 4.13 7.96
C VAL A 228 9.63 5.15 7.59
N ARG A 229 10.51 5.54 8.55
CA ARG A 229 11.66 6.41 8.25
C ARG A 229 12.62 5.78 7.23
N ARG A 230 12.85 4.47 7.31
CA ARG A 230 13.67 3.74 6.31
C ARG A 230 13.01 3.80 4.93
N ALA A 231 11.71 3.55 4.83
CA ALA A 231 10.95 3.65 3.58
C ALA A 231 11.03 5.07 2.98
N ARG A 232 10.87 6.10 3.80
CA ARG A 232 10.88 7.51 3.37
C ARG A 232 12.22 7.95 2.76
N ARG A 233 13.35 7.34 3.15
CA ARG A 233 14.65 7.61 2.53
C ARG A 233 14.76 7.10 1.09
N HIS A 234 13.93 6.13 0.71
CA HIS A 234 14.01 5.43 -0.57
C HIS A 234 12.78 5.61 -1.47
N ALA A 235 11.76 6.35 -1.03
CA ALA A 235 10.53 6.59 -1.79
C ALA A 235 10.03 8.02 -1.63
N GLN A 236 9.41 8.55 -2.67
CA GLN A 236 8.77 9.87 -2.66
C GLN A 236 7.44 9.86 -1.91
N ILE A 237 6.73 8.74 -1.92
CA ILE A 237 5.45 8.52 -1.25
C ILE A 237 5.60 7.28 -0.37
N VAL A 238 5.09 7.35 0.85
CA VAL A 238 5.04 6.21 1.78
C VAL A 238 3.58 6.00 2.19
N VAL A 239 3.05 4.84 1.88
CA VAL A 239 1.70 4.40 2.25
C VAL A 239 1.82 3.38 3.37
N VAL A 240 1.15 3.64 4.47
CA VAL A 240 1.06 2.72 5.60
C VAL A 240 -0.35 2.12 5.61
N ILE A 241 -0.41 0.81 5.69
CA ILE A 241 -1.63 0.02 5.72
C ILE A 241 -1.73 -0.60 7.11
N ILE A 242 -2.88 -0.46 7.77
CA ILE A 242 -3.11 -1.04 9.09
C ILE A 242 -4.30 -1.99 9.05
N HIS A 243 -4.20 -3.10 9.79
CA HIS A 243 -5.34 -3.94 10.14
C HIS A 243 -5.46 -3.92 11.66
N ALA A 244 -6.41 -3.12 12.19
CA ALA A 244 -6.44 -2.74 13.60
C ALA A 244 -7.83 -2.35 14.09
N GLY A 245 -8.05 -2.51 15.38
CA GLY A 245 -9.28 -2.14 16.06
C GLY A 245 -10.22 -3.31 16.31
N ALA A 246 -11.17 -3.12 17.21
CA ALA A 246 -12.22 -4.09 17.50
C ALA A 246 -13.18 -4.23 16.31
N GLU A 247 -13.75 -5.42 16.16
CA GLU A 247 -14.61 -5.81 15.03
C GLU A 247 -16.10 -5.76 15.41
N GLY A 248 -16.95 -5.45 14.44
CA GLY A 248 -18.37 -5.59 14.57
C GLY A 248 -19.19 -4.34 14.27
N ALA A 249 -20.51 -4.52 14.13
CA ALA A 249 -21.45 -3.47 13.75
C ALA A 249 -21.54 -2.29 14.73
N ASP A 250 -21.15 -2.51 15.97
CA ASP A 250 -21.08 -1.50 17.05
C ASP A 250 -19.72 -0.80 17.15
N GLN A 251 -18.73 -1.19 16.34
CA GLN A 251 -17.35 -0.68 16.39
C GLN A 251 -17.07 0.44 15.38
N LEU A 252 -18.06 1.28 15.10
CA LEU A 252 -18.00 2.35 14.09
C LEU A 252 -17.01 3.47 14.43
N HIS A 253 -16.80 3.75 15.69
CA HIS A 253 -15.98 4.87 16.15
C HIS A 253 -14.49 4.50 16.27
N THR A 254 -13.64 5.51 16.13
CA THR A 254 -12.19 5.40 16.32
C THR A 254 -11.80 6.02 17.67
N PRO A 255 -11.82 5.25 18.76
CA PRO A 255 -11.52 5.78 20.10
C PRO A 255 -10.03 6.10 20.27
N TYR A 256 -9.70 6.77 21.34
CA TYR A 256 -8.34 6.85 21.86
C TYR A 256 -8.00 5.57 22.66
N GLY A 257 -6.75 5.17 22.59
CA GLY A 257 -6.25 4.00 23.31
C GLY A 257 -6.43 2.66 22.59
N PRO A 258 -5.86 1.59 23.15
CA PRO A 258 -5.92 0.26 22.55
C PRO A 258 -7.34 -0.32 22.63
N GLN A 259 -7.75 -0.97 21.55
CA GLN A 259 -8.99 -1.72 21.47
C GLN A 259 -8.71 -3.22 21.69
N PHE A 260 -9.71 -3.92 22.23
CA PHE A 260 -9.65 -5.36 22.47
C PHE A 260 -10.85 -6.04 21.80
N TYR A 261 -10.61 -7.22 21.22
CA TYR A 261 -11.66 -8.02 20.64
C TYR A 261 -11.34 -9.51 20.83
N LEU A 262 -12.28 -10.29 21.36
CA LEU A 262 -12.13 -11.71 21.70
C LEU A 262 -10.87 -12.01 22.53
N GLY A 263 -10.47 -11.10 23.42
CA GLY A 263 -9.28 -11.24 24.27
C GLY A 263 -7.96 -10.81 23.59
N GLU A 264 -7.98 -10.46 22.31
CA GLU A 264 -6.81 -9.96 21.59
C GLU A 264 -6.67 -8.44 21.70
N ASN A 265 -5.43 -7.97 21.89
CA ASN A 265 -5.12 -6.53 21.77
C ASN A 265 -5.05 -6.17 20.29
N ARG A 266 -6.06 -5.44 19.79
CA ARG A 266 -6.21 -5.01 18.39
C ARG A 266 -5.53 -3.66 18.11
N GLY A 267 -4.73 -3.16 19.04
CA GLY A 267 -3.92 -1.96 18.93
C GLY A 267 -4.67 -0.65 19.13
N ASP A 268 -3.90 0.44 19.23
CA ASP A 268 -4.35 1.82 19.16
C ASP A 268 -4.15 2.35 17.74
N ALA A 269 -5.17 2.24 16.91
CA ALA A 269 -5.12 2.65 15.51
C ALA A 269 -4.78 4.13 15.34
N ARG A 270 -5.28 5.00 16.25
CA ARG A 270 -5.07 6.44 16.21
C ARG A 270 -3.64 6.81 16.57
N ALA A 271 -3.12 6.32 17.68
CA ALA A 271 -1.72 6.56 18.08
C ALA A 271 -0.74 6.01 17.04
N PHE A 272 -1.03 4.83 16.47
CA PHE A 272 -0.21 4.25 15.44
C PHE A 272 -0.17 5.09 14.15
N ALA A 273 -1.34 5.53 13.64
CA ALA A 273 -1.44 6.36 12.45
C ALA A 273 -0.69 7.70 12.63
N HIS A 274 -0.85 8.34 13.81
CA HIS A 274 -0.13 9.57 14.16
C HIS A 274 1.38 9.35 14.18
N ALA A 275 1.83 8.26 14.78
CA ALA A 275 3.25 7.89 14.84
C ALA A 275 3.84 7.61 13.44
N ALA A 276 3.09 6.93 12.56
CA ALA A 276 3.47 6.65 11.18
C ALA A 276 3.61 7.94 10.37
N ILE A 277 2.64 8.87 10.46
CA ILE A 277 2.70 10.16 9.79
C ILE A 277 3.85 11.01 10.34
N GLY A 278 4.06 11.02 11.65
CA GLY A 278 5.20 11.68 12.29
C GLY A 278 6.55 11.12 11.86
N ALA A 279 6.60 9.86 11.41
CA ALA A 279 7.79 9.21 10.87
C ALA A 279 7.98 9.43 9.36
N GLY A 280 7.00 10.01 8.65
CA GLY A 280 7.09 10.36 7.23
C GLY A 280 6.11 9.64 6.30
N ALA A 281 5.09 8.95 6.84
CA ALA A 281 4.01 8.40 6.01
C ALA A 281 3.24 9.54 5.31
N SER A 282 2.88 9.30 4.07
CA SER A 282 2.13 10.22 3.21
C SER A 282 0.62 9.99 3.29
N LEU A 283 0.24 8.74 3.53
CA LEU A 283 -1.13 8.25 3.59
C LEU A 283 -1.16 7.08 4.58
N VAL A 284 -2.21 7.01 5.40
CA VAL A 284 -2.54 5.82 6.19
C VAL A 284 -3.92 5.33 5.78
N VAL A 285 -4.04 4.06 5.47
CA VAL A 285 -5.31 3.40 5.16
C VAL A 285 -5.47 2.16 6.02
N GLY A 286 -6.68 1.88 6.43
CA GLY A 286 -6.96 0.82 7.40
C GLY A 286 -8.08 -0.13 6.99
N SER A 287 -8.09 -1.25 7.71
CA SER A 287 -9.09 -2.31 7.72
C SER A 287 -9.12 -3.00 9.08
N GLY A 288 -9.96 -4.02 9.25
CA GLY A 288 -10.05 -4.87 10.45
C GLY A 288 -11.34 -4.72 11.24
N PRO A 289 -11.94 -3.53 11.44
CA PRO A 289 -13.21 -3.39 12.14
C PRO A 289 -14.42 -3.96 11.40
N HIS A 290 -14.30 -4.28 10.12
CA HIS A 290 -15.35 -4.74 9.21
C HIS A 290 -16.51 -3.75 9.00
N VAL A 291 -16.36 -2.53 9.48
CA VAL A 291 -17.27 -1.40 9.31
C VAL A 291 -16.49 -0.16 8.86
N ILE A 292 -17.16 0.77 8.22
CA ILE A 292 -16.59 2.08 7.92
C ILE A 292 -16.27 2.81 9.21
N ARG A 293 -15.09 3.43 9.28
CA ARG A 293 -14.69 4.38 10.31
C ARG A 293 -14.42 5.77 9.73
N GLY A 294 -14.38 6.78 10.60
CA GLY A 294 -14.12 8.15 10.23
C GLY A 294 -12.75 8.36 9.55
N MET A 295 -12.62 9.48 8.83
CA MET A 295 -11.39 9.90 8.17
C MET A 295 -10.82 11.15 8.83
N GLU A 296 -9.56 11.09 9.25
CA GLU A 296 -8.85 12.16 9.91
C GLU A 296 -7.87 12.88 8.98
N ARG A 297 -7.71 14.19 9.18
CA ARG A 297 -6.68 15.03 8.56
C ARG A 297 -5.57 15.32 9.57
N TYR A 298 -4.66 14.41 9.76
CA TYR A 298 -3.57 14.60 10.70
C TYR A 298 -2.32 15.19 10.03
N ARG A 299 -1.89 16.38 10.50
CA ARG A 299 -0.75 17.13 9.92
C ARG A 299 -0.83 17.28 8.40
N GLY A 300 -2.04 17.53 7.89
CA GLY A 300 -2.30 17.67 6.46
C GLY A 300 -2.27 16.36 5.64
N ARG A 301 -2.10 15.21 6.30
CA ARG A 301 -2.14 13.87 5.68
C ARG A 301 -3.51 13.24 5.87
N LEU A 302 -3.86 12.34 4.96
CA LEU A 302 -5.10 11.59 5.02
C LEU A 302 -4.89 10.31 5.80
N VAL A 303 -5.75 10.07 6.77
CA VAL A 303 -5.90 8.81 7.50
C VAL A 303 -7.33 8.33 7.29
N ALA A 304 -7.49 7.12 6.73
CA ALA A 304 -8.77 6.42 6.64
C ALA A 304 -8.67 5.16 7.50
N TYR A 305 -9.34 5.15 8.64
CA TYR A 305 -9.15 4.11 9.65
C TYR A 305 -9.74 2.75 9.28
N SER A 306 -10.84 2.72 8.54
CA SER A 306 -11.41 1.52 7.95
C SER A 306 -12.39 1.88 6.83
N LEU A 307 -12.41 1.08 5.76
CA LEU A 307 -13.37 1.18 4.68
C LEU A 307 -14.45 0.08 4.76
N GLY A 308 -14.47 -0.70 5.86
CA GLY A 308 -15.36 -1.84 5.99
C GLY A 308 -14.97 -3.02 5.09
N ASN A 309 -15.90 -3.92 4.89
CA ASN A 309 -15.71 -5.08 4.02
C ASN A 309 -15.82 -4.68 2.55
N PHE A 310 -15.00 -5.29 1.68
CA PHE A 310 -15.11 -5.10 0.23
C PHE A 310 -15.60 -6.35 -0.49
N VAL A 311 -15.16 -7.52 -0.04
CA VAL A 311 -15.69 -8.82 -0.45
C VAL A 311 -15.84 -9.67 0.80
N GLY A 312 -17.05 -10.11 1.07
CA GLY A 312 -17.35 -10.92 2.26
C GLY A 312 -18.38 -12.00 1.97
N TYR A 313 -18.33 -12.61 0.77
CA TYR A 313 -19.31 -13.60 0.34
C TYR A 313 -19.35 -14.79 1.30
N HIS A 314 -20.48 -14.94 2.02
CA HIS A 314 -20.71 -15.93 3.09
C HIS A 314 -19.66 -15.90 4.22
N THR A 315 -18.88 -14.80 4.33
CA THR A 315 -17.82 -14.65 5.35
C THR A 315 -18.10 -13.46 6.27
N LEU A 316 -17.84 -12.24 5.84
CA LEU A 316 -17.84 -11.02 6.67
C LEU A 316 -19.09 -10.14 6.48
N ALA A 317 -19.86 -10.32 5.43
CA ALA A 317 -21.08 -9.56 5.21
C ALA A 317 -22.21 -10.05 6.14
N GLY A 318 -22.83 -9.14 6.86
CA GLY A 318 -23.84 -9.48 7.87
C GLY A 318 -25.08 -8.60 7.82
N GLY A 319 -25.23 -7.73 6.82
CA GLY A 319 -26.31 -6.74 6.72
C GLY A 319 -26.03 -5.45 7.48
N GLY A 320 -26.83 -4.41 7.22
CA GLY A 320 -26.70 -3.10 7.86
C GLY A 320 -25.35 -2.44 7.58
N VAL A 321 -24.73 -1.87 8.60
CA VAL A 321 -23.45 -1.14 8.48
C VAL A 321 -22.26 -2.04 8.09
N LEU A 322 -22.38 -3.36 8.22
CA LEU A 322 -21.38 -4.33 7.75
C LEU A 322 -21.35 -4.45 6.22
N ASP A 323 -22.41 -4.04 5.56
CA ASP A 323 -22.51 -4.03 4.10
C ASP A 323 -22.16 -2.66 3.50
N ASP A 324 -21.98 -1.61 4.33
CA ASP A 324 -21.46 -0.33 3.88
C ASP A 324 -19.94 -0.40 3.64
N SER A 325 -19.51 0.06 2.48
CA SER A 325 -18.11 -0.02 2.03
C SER A 325 -17.74 1.14 1.11
N ALA A 326 -16.49 1.16 0.66
CA ALA A 326 -16.04 2.13 -0.33
C ALA A 326 -14.78 1.70 -1.08
N ILE A 327 -14.49 2.44 -2.16
CA ILE A 327 -13.17 2.59 -2.75
C ILE A 327 -12.70 4.01 -2.42
N LEU A 328 -11.61 4.15 -1.70
CA LEU A 328 -10.95 5.44 -1.47
C LEU A 328 -9.94 5.68 -2.59
N ARG A 329 -10.18 6.66 -3.44
CA ARG A 329 -9.21 7.12 -4.45
C ARG A 329 -8.51 8.36 -3.95
N ALA A 330 -7.17 8.38 -3.98
CA ALA A 330 -6.35 9.51 -3.57
C ALA A 330 -5.22 9.75 -4.57
N THR A 331 -5.11 10.98 -5.08
CA THR A 331 -4.00 11.42 -5.93
C THR A 331 -2.97 12.14 -5.06
N LEU A 332 -1.75 11.63 -5.04
CA LEU A 332 -0.65 12.14 -4.23
C LEU A 332 0.45 12.74 -5.11
N GLY A 333 0.91 13.94 -4.78
CA GLY A 333 2.10 14.54 -5.38
C GLY A 333 3.39 13.93 -4.83
N THR A 334 4.53 14.22 -5.47
CA THR A 334 5.87 13.70 -5.10
C THR A 334 6.28 14.03 -3.66
N GLY A 335 5.72 15.08 -3.04
CA GLY A 335 5.90 15.40 -1.62
C GLY A 335 4.99 14.60 -0.68
N GLY A 336 4.18 13.68 -1.21
CA GLY A 336 3.21 12.90 -0.45
C GLY A 336 1.99 13.71 0.01
N ARG A 337 1.76 14.92 -0.57
CA ARG A 337 0.54 15.68 -0.30
C ARG A 337 -0.62 15.11 -1.09
N VAL A 338 -1.81 15.14 -0.51
CA VAL A 338 -3.06 14.81 -1.21
C VAL A 338 -3.40 15.99 -2.13
N LEU A 339 -3.47 15.73 -3.43
CA LEU A 339 -3.84 16.72 -4.46
C LEU A 339 -5.32 16.61 -4.82
N ALA A 340 -5.87 15.41 -4.80
CA ALA A 340 -7.29 15.12 -4.99
C ALA A 340 -7.62 13.85 -4.20
N ALA A 341 -8.86 13.76 -3.71
CA ALA A 341 -9.35 12.53 -3.12
C ALA A 341 -10.86 12.37 -3.33
N ARG A 342 -11.32 11.12 -3.40
CA ARG A 342 -12.71 10.76 -3.59
C ARG A 342 -13.06 9.50 -2.83
N TRP A 343 -14.18 9.55 -2.13
CA TRP A 343 -14.89 8.41 -1.58
C TRP A 343 -15.85 7.90 -2.65
N ILE A 344 -15.68 6.68 -3.12
CA ILE A 344 -16.55 6.02 -4.09
C ILE A 344 -17.40 5.04 -3.30
N PRO A 345 -18.68 5.34 -3.07
CA PRO A 345 -19.53 4.56 -2.19
C PRO A 345 -19.85 3.19 -2.79
N ILE A 346 -19.70 2.17 -1.97
CA ILE A 346 -19.97 0.76 -2.28
C ILE A 346 -20.93 0.22 -1.22
N THR A 347 -21.80 -0.68 -1.63
CA THR A 347 -22.60 -1.53 -0.73
C THR A 347 -22.39 -2.98 -1.09
N LEU A 348 -22.45 -3.87 -0.10
CA LEU A 348 -22.39 -5.31 -0.32
C LEU A 348 -23.81 -5.86 -0.48
N VAL A 349 -24.04 -6.59 -1.54
CA VAL A 349 -25.27 -7.34 -1.78
C VAL A 349 -24.93 -8.83 -1.77
N GLY A 350 -25.37 -9.53 -0.75
CA GLY A 350 -24.94 -10.92 -0.53
C GLY A 350 -23.42 -11.07 -0.37
N GLY A 351 -22.77 -10.08 0.25
CA GLY A 351 -21.32 -10.05 0.47
C GLY A 351 -20.48 -9.68 -0.77
N LEU A 352 -21.10 -9.22 -1.85
CA LEU A 352 -20.43 -8.84 -3.09
C LEU A 352 -20.60 -7.34 -3.39
N PRO A 353 -19.55 -6.62 -3.78
CA PRO A 353 -19.57 -5.17 -3.94
C PRO A 353 -20.43 -4.72 -5.12
N ARG A 354 -21.22 -3.69 -4.87
CA ARG A 354 -22.03 -2.96 -5.86
C ARG A 354 -21.88 -1.45 -5.63
N PRO A 355 -21.99 -0.63 -6.66
CA PRO A 355 -22.06 0.82 -6.47
C PRO A 355 -23.24 1.16 -5.54
N ASP A 356 -22.96 1.86 -4.44
CA ASP A 356 -24.02 2.36 -3.55
C ASP A 356 -24.70 3.58 -4.21
N ARG A 357 -25.95 3.40 -4.58
CA ARG A 357 -26.79 4.47 -5.18
C ARG A 357 -27.60 5.23 -4.12
N THR A 358 -27.62 4.76 -2.89
CA THR A 358 -28.40 5.38 -1.79
C THR A 358 -27.61 6.51 -1.11
N GLY A 359 -26.27 6.44 -1.20
CA GLY A 359 -25.36 7.35 -0.52
C GLY A 359 -25.20 7.04 0.97
N ALA A 360 -25.65 5.87 1.44
CA ALA A 360 -25.55 5.45 2.84
C ALA A 360 -24.09 5.43 3.32
N SER A 361 -23.22 4.77 2.56
CA SER A 361 -21.78 4.71 2.83
C SER A 361 -21.15 6.12 2.93
N THR A 362 -21.50 7.04 2.01
CA THR A 362 -20.98 8.42 2.05
C THR A 362 -21.53 9.19 3.26
N LYS A 363 -22.80 9.02 3.60
CA LYS A 363 -23.41 9.65 4.79
C LYS A 363 -22.73 9.14 6.05
N LEU A 364 -22.50 7.82 6.15
CA LEU A 364 -21.87 7.18 7.30
C LEU A 364 -20.47 7.74 7.55
N VAL A 365 -19.57 7.68 6.54
CA VAL A 365 -18.20 8.18 6.71
C VAL A 365 -18.15 9.67 7.05
N ARG A 366 -19.03 10.49 6.51
CA ARG A 366 -19.12 11.91 6.84
C ARG A 366 -19.50 12.12 8.30
N THR A 367 -20.51 11.41 8.78
CA THR A 367 -20.99 11.51 10.17
C THR A 367 -19.88 11.09 11.13
N LEU A 368 -19.28 9.91 10.92
CA LEU A 368 -18.21 9.39 11.77
C LEU A 368 -16.97 10.29 11.77
N SER A 369 -16.60 10.82 10.59
CA SER A 369 -15.45 11.73 10.48
C SER A 369 -15.66 13.01 11.31
N ALA A 370 -16.87 13.60 11.28
CA ALA A 370 -17.17 14.79 12.04
C ALA A 370 -17.29 14.52 13.55
N GLN A 371 -17.79 13.35 13.94
CA GLN A 371 -17.93 12.95 15.34
C GLN A 371 -16.58 12.61 15.99
N ASP A 372 -15.77 11.79 15.31
CA ASP A 372 -14.50 11.31 15.88
C ASP A 372 -13.37 12.34 15.77
N PHE A 373 -13.43 13.25 14.77
CA PHE A 373 -12.39 14.24 14.46
C PHE A 373 -12.98 15.65 14.23
N PRO A 374 -13.63 16.26 15.22
CA PRO A 374 -14.42 17.48 15.02
C PRO A 374 -13.64 18.66 14.43
N THR A 375 -12.33 18.76 14.72
CA THR A 375 -11.46 19.83 14.21
C THR A 375 -10.59 19.39 13.03
N ASP A 376 -10.35 18.10 12.88
CA ASP A 376 -9.34 17.51 11.97
C ASP A 376 -9.92 16.44 11.05
N HIS A 377 -11.19 16.54 10.68
CA HIS A 377 -11.76 15.65 9.65
C HIS A 377 -11.57 16.19 8.25
N TRP A 378 -11.64 15.28 7.27
CA TRP A 378 -11.77 15.65 5.88
C TRP A 378 -13.21 16.02 5.54
N ASN A 379 -13.41 17.14 4.86
CA ASN A 379 -14.73 17.55 4.38
C ASN A 379 -15.08 16.71 3.14
N ILE A 380 -15.95 15.72 3.33
CA ILE A 380 -16.45 14.84 2.28
C ILE A 380 -17.79 15.36 1.81
N ARG A 381 -17.95 15.65 0.53
CA ARG A 381 -19.22 16.10 -0.08
C ARG A 381 -20.18 14.91 -0.23
N SER A 382 -21.46 15.20 -0.45
CA SER A 382 -22.48 14.17 -0.71
C SER A 382 -22.21 13.35 -1.97
N ASP A 383 -21.49 13.95 -2.96
CA ASP A 383 -21.06 13.27 -4.18
C ASP A 383 -19.75 12.47 -4.01
N GLY A 384 -19.23 12.37 -2.78
CA GLY A 384 -18.01 11.67 -2.42
C GLY A 384 -16.71 12.42 -2.67
N VAL A 385 -16.75 13.62 -3.26
CA VAL A 385 -15.53 14.44 -3.41
C VAL A 385 -15.03 14.89 -2.05
N ILE A 386 -13.74 14.66 -1.77
CA ILE A 386 -13.07 15.10 -0.56
C ILE A 386 -12.39 16.43 -0.84
N ARG A 387 -12.82 17.49 -0.14
CA ARG A 387 -12.27 18.84 -0.33
C ARG A 387 -10.86 18.93 0.22
N ILE A 388 -9.91 19.35 -0.62
CA ILE A 388 -8.54 19.62 -0.22
C ILE A 388 -8.46 21.08 0.26
N PRO A 389 -8.11 21.36 1.53
CA PRO A 389 -7.99 22.72 2.02
C PRO A 389 -6.91 23.49 1.27
N ALA A 390 -7.15 24.79 1.03
CA ALA A 390 -6.17 25.64 0.32
C ALA A 390 -4.79 25.68 1.02
N THR A 391 -4.76 25.56 2.34
CA THR A 391 -3.54 25.46 3.16
C THR A 391 -2.74 24.16 2.90
N ALA A 392 -3.36 23.13 2.37
CA ALA A 392 -2.69 21.88 2.00
C ALA A 392 -2.07 21.95 0.59
N MET A 393 -2.40 22.97 -0.21
CA MET A 393 -1.88 23.16 -1.57
C MET A 393 -0.57 23.98 -1.62
N ARG A 394 -0.17 24.60 -0.49
CA ARG A 394 1.08 25.39 -0.36
C ARG A 394 2.27 24.57 0.10
#